data_a00025037627aebb8261a5e892d0df90
#
_entry.id   a00025037627aebb8261a5e892d0df90
#
_cell.length_a   1.000
_cell.length_b   1.000
_cell.length_c   1.000
_cell.angle_alpha   90.00
_cell.angle_beta   90.00
_cell.angle_gamma   90.00
#
_symmetry.space_group_name_H-M   'P 1'
#
loop_
_entity.id
_entity.type
_entity.pdbx_description
1 polymer ?
#
loop_
_entity_poly.entity_id
_entity_poly.type
_entity_poly.pdbx_seq_one_letter_code
_entity_poly.pdbx_strand_id
1 'polypeptide(L)'
;MPLELSPVTVPKPWGREIWYSGVEQRGVCSFACGGGHSPIPWLQAVVPDSGLGVAAEPLVLLKILDPRPQPVVGDLYFELHEEKREVYVVTGIDPVAWPGGQGGNSAGLRSPAPADYPDQQAFRQAYLRAVQAYEAVRRELDGLAGQGLAPGPEQLEQERFLREAMNDFTYLQPVAVGDVVTVPLRVPHSLQHGVRTIEFQTPVYERKILSFAQQVQTQDHWDTAEAVQSMLLEAPPQPALPVLQQGEGLRVERVVDFPDFEVRRITLQGVARLDLEAGQHYALLMVVAGSLRLGGAAFRAEQAMLLPRGWAGVLESAQAAQPLVLLWAVPRR
;
A
#
# COMPACT_ATOMS: atom_id res chain seq x y z
N MET A 1 13.11 -11.13 -22.03
CA MET A 1 12.03 -10.25 -22.54
C MET A 1 11.18 -9.84 -21.35
N PRO A 2 10.80 -8.55 -21.19
CA PRO A 2 9.83 -8.11 -20.19
C PRO A 2 8.50 -8.82 -20.38
N LEU A 3 7.84 -9.15 -19.27
CA LEU A 3 6.50 -9.74 -19.24
C LEU A 3 5.54 -8.67 -18.71
N GLU A 4 4.63 -8.19 -19.55
CA GLU A 4 3.60 -7.24 -19.12
C GLU A 4 2.62 -7.93 -18.17
N LEU A 5 2.41 -7.34 -16.99
CA LEU A 5 1.52 -7.86 -15.96
C LEU A 5 0.07 -7.44 -16.24
N SER A 6 -0.84 -8.37 -16.09
CA SER A 6 -2.28 -8.14 -16.25
C SER A 6 -2.92 -8.10 -14.86
N PRO A 7 -3.40 -6.91 -14.42
CA PRO A 7 -3.90 -6.76 -13.07
C PRO A 7 -5.27 -7.40 -12.86
N VAL A 8 -5.55 -7.69 -11.59
CA VAL A 8 -6.86 -8.16 -11.10
C VAL A 8 -7.42 -7.13 -10.11
N THR A 9 -8.68 -6.76 -10.30
CA THR A 9 -9.37 -5.87 -9.35
C THR A 9 -10.01 -6.69 -8.24
N VAL A 10 -9.66 -6.38 -7.00
CA VAL A 10 -10.20 -6.99 -5.78
C VAL A 10 -11.05 -5.96 -5.05
N PRO A 11 -12.38 -6.11 -5.01
CA PRO A 11 -13.26 -5.19 -4.31
C PRO A 11 -13.02 -5.24 -2.79
N LYS A 12 -13.13 -4.09 -2.14
CA LYS A 12 -13.00 -3.91 -0.70
C LYS A 12 -14.18 -3.07 -0.16
N PRO A 13 -14.53 -3.18 1.12
CA PRO A 13 -15.55 -2.31 1.70
C PRO A 13 -15.25 -0.82 1.50
N TRP A 14 -13.99 -0.43 1.62
CA TRP A 14 -13.50 0.94 1.51
C TRP A 14 -13.21 1.40 0.06
N GLY A 15 -13.28 0.52 -0.94
CA GLY A 15 -12.95 0.83 -2.33
C GLY A 15 -12.53 -0.40 -3.11
N ARG A 16 -11.31 -0.41 -3.60
CA ARG A 16 -10.73 -1.57 -4.30
C ARG A 16 -9.21 -1.59 -4.22
N GLU A 17 -8.67 -2.78 -4.40
CA GLU A 17 -7.25 -2.99 -4.70
C GLU A 17 -7.11 -3.46 -6.16
N ILE A 18 -6.02 -3.08 -6.82
CA ILE A 18 -5.68 -3.53 -8.17
C ILE A 18 -4.33 -4.24 -8.05
N TRP A 19 -4.32 -5.55 -8.15
CA TRP A 19 -3.16 -6.40 -7.91
C TRP A 19 -2.45 -6.73 -9.22
N TYR A 20 -1.12 -6.64 -9.25
CA TYR A 20 -0.29 -6.91 -10.42
C TYR A 20 0.55 -8.18 -10.29
N SER A 21 0.96 -8.58 -9.11
CA SER A 21 1.83 -9.74 -8.85
C SER A 21 1.25 -10.74 -7.85
N GLY A 22 -0.05 -10.65 -7.54
CA GLY A 22 -0.72 -11.56 -6.62
C GLY A 22 -0.79 -12.99 -7.16
N VAL A 23 -0.59 -13.95 -6.26
CA VAL A 23 -0.72 -15.40 -6.54
C VAL A 23 -1.72 -16.08 -5.59
N GLU A 24 -2.38 -15.30 -4.74
CA GLU A 24 -3.39 -15.79 -3.82
C GLU A 24 -4.73 -16.05 -4.50
N GLN A 25 -5.54 -16.95 -3.95
CA GLN A 25 -6.84 -17.32 -4.48
C GLN A 25 -7.77 -16.10 -4.72
N ARG A 26 -7.62 -15.02 -3.93
CA ARG A 26 -8.42 -13.79 -4.04
C ARG A 26 -8.00 -12.90 -5.21
N GLY A 27 -6.79 -13.07 -5.75
CA GLY A 27 -6.22 -12.20 -6.77
C GLY A 27 -5.07 -12.86 -7.52
N VAL A 28 -5.34 -13.95 -8.24
CA VAL A 28 -4.34 -14.59 -9.12
C VAL A 28 -4.12 -13.72 -10.34
N CYS A 29 -2.97 -13.04 -10.38
CA CYS A 29 -2.56 -12.19 -11.48
C CYS A 29 -1.99 -13.02 -12.63
N SER A 30 -1.94 -12.42 -13.81
CA SER A 30 -1.40 -13.03 -15.02
C SER A 30 -0.46 -12.08 -15.75
N PHE A 31 0.19 -12.57 -16.79
CA PHE A 31 1.03 -11.81 -17.70
C PHE A 31 0.65 -12.08 -19.16
N ALA A 32 0.93 -11.12 -20.02
CA ALA A 32 0.66 -11.23 -21.45
C ALA A 32 1.63 -12.23 -22.10
N CYS A 33 1.10 -13.17 -22.88
CA CYS A 33 1.87 -14.23 -23.56
C CYS A 33 1.19 -14.67 -24.86
N GLY A 34 1.88 -14.56 -25.98
CA GLY A 34 1.44 -15.13 -27.26
C GLY A 34 0.05 -14.70 -27.75
N GLY A 35 -0.39 -13.48 -27.42
CA GLY A 35 -1.72 -12.94 -27.75
C GLY A 35 -2.82 -13.32 -26.75
N GLY A 36 -2.47 -13.95 -25.63
CA GLY A 36 -3.34 -14.26 -24.50
C GLY A 36 -2.70 -13.90 -23.17
N HIS A 37 -3.22 -14.46 -22.08
CA HIS A 37 -2.72 -14.27 -20.72
C HIS A 37 -2.45 -15.60 -20.04
N SER A 38 -1.37 -15.69 -19.27
CA SER A 38 -1.02 -16.87 -18.47
C SER A 38 -0.90 -16.48 -16.99
N PRO A 39 -1.43 -17.30 -16.06
CA PRO A 39 -1.30 -17.02 -14.63
C PRO A 39 0.15 -17.02 -14.14
N ILE A 40 0.52 -16.14 -13.24
CA ILE A 40 1.86 -16.07 -12.64
C ILE A 40 2.25 -17.40 -11.95
N PRO A 41 1.38 -18.10 -11.20
CA PRO A 41 1.71 -19.39 -10.62
C PRO A 41 2.12 -20.45 -11.64
N TRP A 42 1.55 -20.42 -12.84
CA TRP A 42 1.98 -21.30 -13.91
C TRP A 42 3.41 -21.02 -14.38
N LEU A 43 3.77 -19.73 -14.50
CA LEU A 43 5.13 -19.32 -14.82
C LEU A 43 6.13 -19.84 -13.79
N GLN A 44 5.81 -19.69 -12.50
CA GLN A 44 6.64 -20.18 -11.40
C GLN A 44 6.80 -21.72 -11.40
N ALA A 45 5.76 -22.45 -11.82
CA ALA A 45 5.76 -23.91 -11.84
C ALA A 45 6.55 -24.50 -13.02
N VAL A 46 6.62 -23.82 -14.17
CA VAL A 46 7.19 -24.40 -15.41
C VAL A 46 8.54 -23.83 -15.80
N VAL A 47 8.92 -22.66 -15.30
CA VAL A 47 10.22 -22.05 -15.60
C VAL A 47 11.19 -22.36 -14.46
N PRO A 48 12.33 -22.99 -14.75
CA PRO A 48 13.35 -23.26 -13.73
C PRO A 48 13.83 -21.97 -13.06
N ASP A 49 14.13 -22.02 -11.76
CA ASP A 49 14.64 -20.89 -10.96
C ASP A 49 15.82 -20.18 -11.64
N SER A 50 16.69 -20.93 -12.31
CA SER A 50 17.81 -20.40 -13.06
C SER A 50 17.42 -19.48 -14.23
N GLY A 51 16.20 -19.61 -14.76
CA GLY A 51 15.73 -18.83 -15.92
C GLY A 51 15.00 -17.54 -15.55
N LEU A 52 14.27 -17.53 -14.44
CA LEU A 52 13.51 -16.34 -13.98
C LEU A 52 14.11 -15.67 -12.75
N GLY A 53 14.90 -16.39 -11.96
CA GLY A 53 15.30 -15.96 -10.63
C GLY A 53 14.07 -15.76 -9.72
N VAL A 54 13.02 -16.52 -10.01
CA VAL A 54 11.79 -16.57 -9.21
C VAL A 54 11.79 -17.94 -8.56
N ALA A 55 12.21 -17.99 -7.30
CA ALA A 55 12.05 -19.20 -6.50
C ALA A 55 10.56 -19.58 -6.42
N ALA A 56 10.26 -20.76 -5.89
CA ALA A 56 8.89 -21.18 -5.60
C ALA A 56 8.15 -20.25 -4.60
N GLU A 57 8.81 -19.20 -4.13
CA GLU A 57 8.26 -18.20 -3.22
C GLU A 57 7.38 -17.19 -3.97
N PRO A 58 6.32 -16.68 -3.34
CA PRO A 58 5.50 -15.61 -3.91
C PRO A 58 6.33 -14.37 -4.26
N LEU A 59 5.98 -13.71 -5.35
CA LEU A 59 6.61 -12.44 -5.74
C LEU A 59 6.27 -11.36 -4.71
N VAL A 60 7.15 -10.36 -4.55
CA VAL A 60 6.80 -9.10 -3.90
C VAL A 60 5.45 -8.65 -4.43
N LEU A 61 4.48 -8.39 -3.55
CA LEU A 61 3.15 -8.01 -3.99
C LEU A 61 3.12 -6.54 -4.36
N LEU A 62 2.84 -6.29 -5.64
CA LEU A 62 2.62 -4.96 -6.21
C LEU A 62 1.13 -4.77 -6.42
N LYS A 63 0.57 -3.72 -5.83
CA LYS A 63 -0.83 -3.37 -5.99
C LYS A 63 -1.06 -1.84 -5.95
N ILE A 64 -2.22 -1.41 -6.41
CA ILE A 64 -2.74 -0.07 -6.20
C ILE A 64 -3.85 -0.16 -5.16
N LEU A 65 -3.81 0.74 -4.17
CA LEU A 65 -4.93 1.03 -3.28
C LEU A 65 -5.72 2.19 -3.86
N ASP A 66 -7.02 1.99 -4.06
CA ASP A 66 -7.94 2.95 -4.66
C ASP A 66 -9.16 3.16 -3.75
N PRO A 67 -8.99 3.92 -2.65
CA PRO A 67 -10.05 4.20 -1.70
C PRO A 67 -11.15 5.07 -2.32
N ARG A 68 -12.40 4.88 -1.87
CA ARG A 68 -13.48 5.79 -2.20
C ARG A 68 -13.21 7.19 -1.62
N PRO A 69 -13.69 8.27 -2.27
CA PRO A 69 -13.48 9.63 -1.78
C PRO A 69 -14.36 10.01 -0.57
N GLN A 70 -15.38 9.22 -0.25
CA GLN A 70 -16.29 9.52 0.86
C GLN A 70 -15.59 9.29 2.21
N PRO A 71 -15.54 10.31 3.09
CA PRO A 71 -15.02 10.14 4.45
C PRO A 71 -15.68 8.97 5.18
N VAL A 72 -14.92 8.31 6.02
CA VAL A 72 -15.31 7.13 6.80
C VAL A 72 -15.51 5.88 5.93
N VAL A 73 -16.27 5.99 4.83
CA VAL A 73 -16.52 4.84 3.93
C VAL A 73 -15.28 4.47 3.13
N GLY A 74 -14.47 5.46 2.75
CA GLY A 74 -13.23 5.23 2.02
C GLY A 74 -11.99 5.01 2.90
N ASP A 75 -12.11 5.15 4.22
CA ASP A 75 -10.99 4.91 5.14
C ASP A 75 -10.68 3.42 5.21
N LEU A 76 -9.40 3.06 5.13
CA LEU A 76 -8.95 1.67 5.23
C LEU A 76 -9.03 1.19 6.68
N TYR A 77 -8.80 -0.11 6.88
CA TYR A 77 -8.62 -0.65 8.22
C TYR A 77 -7.51 0.09 8.97
N PHE A 78 -7.73 0.40 10.23
CA PHE A 78 -6.64 0.75 11.12
C PHE A 78 -6.05 -0.57 11.61
N GLU A 79 -4.90 -0.92 11.07
CA GLU A 79 -4.27 -2.23 11.25
C GLU A 79 -2.77 -2.12 11.49
N LEU A 80 -2.16 -3.17 11.97
CA LEU A 80 -0.72 -3.31 12.06
C LEU A 80 -0.27 -4.70 11.60
N HIS A 81 1.03 -4.80 11.31
CA HIS A 81 1.68 -6.03 10.86
C HIS A 81 2.84 -6.41 11.75
N GLU A 82 3.01 -7.72 12.00
CA GLU A 82 4.14 -8.27 12.74
C GLU A 82 5.21 -8.89 11.82
N GLU A 83 4.83 -9.26 10.59
CA GLU A 83 5.72 -9.89 9.60
C GLU A 83 5.73 -9.14 8.27
N LYS A 84 4.61 -8.57 7.87
CA LYS A 84 4.44 -7.92 6.57
C LYS A 84 4.96 -6.49 6.59
N ARG A 85 5.89 -6.17 5.70
CA ARG A 85 6.40 -4.81 5.47
C ARG A 85 5.73 -4.21 4.26
N GLU A 86 5.40 -2.94 4.34
CA GLU A 86 4.71 -2.22 3.28
C GLU A 86 5.36 -0.86 3.03
N VAL A 87 5.26 -0.41 1.79
CA VAL A 87 5.57 0.97 1.41
C VAL A 87 4.55 1.46 0.41
N TYR A 88 4.02 2.65 0.64
CA TYR A 88 3.09 3.35 -0.26
C TYR A 88 3.79 4.50 -0.97
N VAL A 89 3.51 4.66 -2.25
CA VAL A 89 3.83 5.88 -3.00
C VAL A 89 2.51 6.52 -3.41
N VAL A 90 2.25 7.73 -2.92
CA VAL A 90 1.01 8.46 -3.20
C VAL A 90 1.00 8.90 -4.65
N THR A 91 -0.02 8.48 -5.41
CA THR A 91 -0.14 8.77 -6.84
C THR A 91 -1.32 9.68 -7.18
N GLY A 92 -2.27 9.83 -6.26
CA GLY A 92 -3.43 10.68 -6.44
C GLY A 92 -4.09 11.05 -5.12
N ILE A 93 -4.68 12.24 -5.10
CA ILE A 93 -5.51 12.73 -3.99
C ILE A 93 -6.78 13.26 -4.60
N ASP A 94 -7.92 12.74 -4.17
CA ASP A 94 -9.21 13.18 -4.67
C ASP A 94 -9.49 14.62 -4.21
N PRO A 95 -9.72 15.57 -5.15
CA PRO A 95 -9.87 16.99 -4.83
C PRO A 95 -11.22 17.31 -4.15
N VAL A 96 -12.21 16.42 -4.23
CA VAL A 96 -13.49 16.60 -3.52
C VAL A 96 -13.34 16.16 -2.06
N ALA A 97 -12.63 15.05 -1.82
CA ALA A 97 -12.32 14.58 -0.47
C ALA A 97 -11.34 15.52 0.25
N TRP A 98 -10.35 16.01 -0.48
CA TRP A 98 -9.24 16.81 0.06
C TRP A 98 -9.01 18.08 -0.77
N PRO A 99 -9.86 19.13 -0.63
CA PRO A 99 -9.77 20.33 -1.45
C PRO A 99 -8.44 21.10 -1.34
N GLY A 100 -7.70 20.88 -0.24
CA GLY A 100 -6.35 21.45 -0.02
C GLY A 100 -5.22 20.72 -0.77
N GLY A 101 -5.53 19.63 -1.49
CA GLY A 101 -4.52 18.80 -2.18
C GLY A 101 -3.61 17.97 -1.28
N GLN A 102 -3.90 17.95 0.03
CA GLN A 102 -3.22 17.09 1.01
C GLN A 102 -4.22 16.09 1.57
N GLY A 103 -3.96 14.81 1.36
CA GLY A 103 -4.70 13.71 1.97
C GLY A 103 -4.18 13.33 3.34
N GLY A 104 -4.67 12.22 3.89
CA GLY A 104 -4.28 11.73 5.20
C GLY A 104 -3.85 10.28 5.20
N ASN A 105 -2.93 9.96 6.10
CA ASN A 105 -2.59 8.62 6.51
C ASN A 105 -2.51 8.59 8.04
N SER A 106 -3.39 7.83 8.70
CA SER A 106 -3.24 7.61 10.14
C SER A 106 -2.04 6.70 10.37
N ALA A 107 -1.06 7.15 11.16
CA ALA A 107 0.18 6.43 11.41
C ALA A 107 0.61 6.56 12.87
N GLY A 108 0.52 5.47 13.61
CA GLY A 108 0.76 5.47 15.05
C GLY A 108 -0.36 6.16 15.85
N LEU A 109 -0.10 6.34 17.12
CA LEU A 109 -0.92 7.13 18.05
C LEU A 109 -0.24 8.47 18.32
N ARG A 110 -0.95 9.38 19.00
CA ARG A 110 -0.35 10.63 19.46
C ARG A 110 0.78 10.35 20.45
N SER A 111 2.02 10.58 20.03
CA SER A 111 3.22 10.35 20.85
C SER A 111 4.11 11.61 20.83
N PRO A 112 4.72 12.01 21.94
CA PRO A 112 4.60 11.37 23.26
C PRO A 112 3.14 11.38 23.77
N ALA A 113 2.83 10.43 24.66
CA ALA A 113 1.50 10.39 25.28
C ALA A 113 1.13 11.77 25.81
N PRO A 114 -0.09 12.28 25.55
CA PRO A 114 -0.51 13.58 26.02
C PRO A 114 -0.31 13.72 27.53
N ALA A 115 -0.09 14.95 28.01
CA ALA A 115 0.19 15.25 29.43
C ALA A 115 -0.95 14.81 30.39
N ASP A 116 -2.12 14.53 29.86
CA ASP A 116 -3.27 14.03 30.61
C ASP A 116 -3.13 12.57 31.07
N TYR A 117 -2.11 11.86 30.60
CA TYR A 117 -1.83 10.47 30.96
C TYR A 117 -0.53 10.37 31.76
N PRO A 118 -0.52 9.65 32.89
CA PRO A 118 0.65 9.55 33.77
C PRO A 118 1.82 8.82 33.12
N ASP A 119 1.54 7.89 32.19
CA ASP A 119 2.54 7.13 31.46
C ASP A 119 1.96 6.53 30.15
N GLN A 120 2.83 5.92 29.36
CA GLN A 120 2.44 5.27 28.12
C GLN A 120 1.47 4.09 28.34
N GLN A 121 1.56 3.40 29.45
CA GLN A 121 0.67 2.26 29.74
C GLN A 121 -0.75 2.73 30.02
N ALA A 122 -0.91 3.81 30.77
CA ALA A 122 -2.22 4.44 31.01
C ALA A 122 -2.85 4.95 29.69
N PHE A 123 -2.02 5.51 28.80
CA PHE A 123 -2.44 5.93 27.46
C PHE A 123 -2.91 4.73 26.61
N ARG A 124 -2.14 3.63 26.55
CA ARG A 124 -2.54 2.39 25.86
C ARG A 124 -3.86 1.85 26.38
N GLN A 125 -4.03 1.83 27.69
CA GLN A 125 -5.28 1.35 28.31
C GLN A 125 -6.47 2.26 28.00
N ALA A 126 -6.25 3.57 27.94
CA ALA A 126 -7.29 4.52 27.55
C ALA A 126 -7.69 4.33 26.07
N TYR A 127 -6.72 4.18 25.19
CA TYR A 127 -6.97 3.84 23.79
C TYR A 127 -7.75 2.53 23.65
N LEU A 128 -7.32 1.46 24.33
CA LEU A 128 -8.02 0.17 24.30
C LEU A 128 -9.49 0.31 24.72
N ARG A 129 -9.76 1.06 25.80
CA ARG A 129 -11.15 1.31 26.24
C ARG A 129 -11.96 2.08 25.20
N ALA A 130 -11.36 3.08 24.53
CA ALA A 130 -12.04 3.83 23.49
C ALA A 130 -12.38 2.92 22.29
N VAL A 131 -11.44 2.08 21.86
CA VAL A 131 -11.68 1.10 20.80
C VAL A 131 -12.77 0.10 21.17
N GLN A 132 -12.74 -0.46 22.37
CA GLN A 132 -13.76 -1.40 22.83
C GLN A 132 -15.17 -0.79 22.89
N ALA A 133 -15.26 0.47 23.34
CA ALA A 133 -16.54 1.20 23.33
C ALA A 133 -17.06 1.41 21.90
N TYR A 134 -16.18 1.77 20.97
CA TYR A 134 -16.54 1.92 19.56
C TYR A 134 -16.88 0.57 18.91
N GLU A 135 -16.09 -0.48 19.17
CA GLU A 135 -16.36 -1.83 18.65
C GLU A 135 -17.73 -2.34 19.06
N ALA A 136 -18.15 -2.10 20.30
CA ALA A 136 -19.46 -2.54 20.79
C ALA A 136 -20.60 -1.93 19.97
N VAL A 137 -20.58 -0.61 19.72
CA VAL A 137 -21.62 0.05 18.92
C VAL A 137 -21.52 -0.35 17.45
N ARG A 138 -20.30 -0.55 16.90
CA ARG A 138 -20.12 -0.98 15.51
C ARG A 138 -20.74 -2.36 15.29
N ARG A 139 -20.54 -3.31 16.22
CA ARG A 139 -21.15 -4.64 16.14
C ARG A 139 -22.67 -4.62 16.23
N GLU A 140 -23.24 -3.73 17.06
CA GLU A 140 -24.67 -3.53 17.10
C GLU A 140 -25.20 -3.08 15.73
N LEU A 141 -24.55 -2.08 15.10
CA LEU A 141 -24.94 -1.59 13.78
C LEU A 141 -24.77 -2.65 12.69
N ASP A 142 -23.70 -3.44 12.74
CA ASP A 142 -23.48 -4.55 11.81
C ASP A 142 -24.57 -5.64 11.98
N GLY A 143 -25.00 -5.90 13.22
CA GLY A 143 -26.11 -6.81 13.53
C GLY A 143 -27.45 -6.33 12.95
N LEU A 144 -27.74 -5.03 13.03
CA LEU A 144 -28.92 -4.43 12.41
C LEU A 144 -28.86 -4.56 10.88
N ALA A 145 -27.71 -4.23 10.28
CA ALA A 145 -27.54 -4.36 8.84
C ALA A 145 -27.71 -5.81 8.36
N GLY A 146 -27.18 -6.80 9.11
CA GLY A 146 -27.37 -8.23 8.83
C GLY A 146 -28.84 -8.69 8.89
N GLN A 147 -29.71 -7.96 9.62
CA GLN A 147 -31.14 -8.20 9.68
C GLN A 147 -31.92 -7.37 8.64
N GLY A 148 -31.24 -6.57 7.81
CA GLY A 148 -31.88 -5.66 6.86
C GLY A 148 -32.52 -4.43 7.53
N LEU A 149 -32.12 -4.11 8.76
CA LEU A 149 -32.65 -2.98 9.52
C LEU A 149 -31.66 -1.78 9.39
N ALA A 150 -32.24 -0.57 9.31
CA ALA A 150 -31.46 0.65 9.36
C ALA A 150 -31.30 1.13 10.82
N PRO A 151 -30.11 1.66 11.20
CA PRO A 151 -29.90 2.25 12.51
C PRO A 151 -30.73 3.54 12.69
N GLY A 152 -31.18 3.78 13.91
CA GLY A 152 -31.82 5.04 14.26
C GLY A 152 -30.88 6.22 14.40
N PRO A 153 -31.39 7.47 14.41
CA PRO A 153 -30.54 8.67 14.52
C PRO A 153 -29.64 8.68 15.77
N GLU A 154 -30.16 8.23 16.91
CA GLU A 154 -29.39 8.18 18.18
C GLU A 154 -28.22 7.20 18.10
N GLN A 155 -28.42 6.03 17.45
CA GLN A 155 -27.36 5.03 17.25
C GLN A 155 -26.27 5.56 16.32
N LEU A 156 -26.63 6.28 15.25
CA LEU A 156 -25.67 6.92 14.34
C LEU A 156 -24.90 8.03 15.03
N GLU A 157 -25.53 8.82 15.89
CA GLU A 157 -24.85 9.86 16.66
C GLU A 157 -23.88 9.26 17.69
N GLN A 158 -24.30 8.20 18.38
CA GLN A 158 -23.43 7.46 19.30
C GLN A 158 -22.23 6.84 18.57
N GLU A 159 -22.44 6.21 17.41
CA GLU A 159 -21.36 5.67 16.58
C GLU A 159 -20.36 6.76 16.23
N ARG A 160 -20.84 7.91 15.72
CA ARG A 160 -19.99 9.03 15.36
C ARG A 160 -19.15 9.55 16.55
N PHE A 161 -19.80 9.75 17.68
CA PHE A 161 -19.16 10.24 18.89
C PHE A 161 -18.05 9.30 19.38
N LEU A 162 -18.32 7.99 19.44
CA LEU A 162 -17.35 7.00 19.89
C LEU A 162 -16.21 6.81 18.89
N ARG A 163 -16.50 6.89 17.58
CA ARG A 163 -15.49 6.85 16.53
C ARG A 163 -14.56 8.06 16.60
N GLU A 164 -15.08 9.25 16.77
CA GLU A 164 -14.29 10.47 16.95
C GLU A 164 -13.41 10.38 18.21
N ALA A 165 -13.98 9.96 19.35
CA ALA A 165 -13.24 9.77 20.59
C ALA A 165 -12.11 8.73 20.48
N MET A 166 -12.32 7.64 19.70
CA MET A 166 -11.27 6.68 19.39
C MET A 166 -10.20 7.28 18.48
N ASN A 167 -10.62 7.99 17.43
CA ASN A 167 -9.69 8.59 16.46
C ASN A 167 -8.84 9.70 17.07
N ASP A 168 -9.29 10.33 18.14
CA ASP A 168 -8.50 11.32 18.88
C ASP A 168 -7.19 10.77 19.46
N PHE A 169 -7.07 9.46 19.60
CA PHE A 169 -5.81 8.80 19.97
C PHE A 169 -4.84 8.66 18.81
N THR A 170 -5.30 8.69 17.55
CA THR A 170 -4.48 8.45 16.38
C THR A 170 -3.76 9.70 15.89
N TYR A 171 -2.62 9.52 15.24
CA TYR A 171 -1.91 10.60 14.56
C TYR A 171 -2.24 10.58 13.07
N LEU A 172 -2.91 11.62 12.59
CA LEU A 172 -3.18 11.81 11.17
C LEU A 172 -2.02 12.57 10.53
N GLN A 173 -1.25 11.86 9.70
CA GLN A 173 -0.14 12.40 8.94
C GLN A 173 -0.65 12.96 7.60
N PRO A 174 -0.38 14.23 7.26
CA PRO A 174 -0.68 14.76 5.94
C PRO A 174 0.23 14.13 4.89
N VAL A 175 -0.34 13.83 3.72
CA VAL A 175 0.37 13.29 2.57
C VAL A 175 -0.01 14.01 1.28
N ALA A 176 0.96 14.15 0.38
CA ALA A 176 0.80 14.77 -0.94
C ALA A 176 1.19 13.78 -2.06
N VAL A 177 0.78 14.06 -3.29
CA VAL A 177 1.19 13.26 -4.45
C VAL A 177 2.71 13.25 -4.58
N GLY A 178 3.29 12.06 -4.69
CA GLY A 178 4.73 11.81 -4.73
C GLY A 178 5.35 11.46 -3.38
N ASP A 179 4.62 11.64 -2.28
CA ASP A 179 5.10 11.22 -0.95
C ASP A 179 5.21 9.70 -0.85
N VAL A 180 6.13 9.30 0.02
CA VAL A 180 6.39 7.90 0.35
C VAL A 180 6.00 7.67 1.81
N VAL A 181 5.14 6.71 2.06
CA VAL A 181 4.77 6.25 3.39
C VAL A 181 5.37 4.86 3.60
N THR A 182 6.35 4.79 4.49
CA THR A 182 6.92 3.51 4.92
C THR A 182 6.14 3.01 6.13
N VAL A 183 5.73 1.74 6.10
CA VAL A 183 5.00 1.07 7.18
C VAL A 183 5.93 0.07 7.89
N PRO A 184 6.56 0.47 9.01
CA PRO A 184 7.35 -0.45 9.82
C PRO A 184 6.47 -1.47 10.53
N LEU A 185 7.06 -2.62 10.88
CA LEU A 185 6.36 -3.63 11.67
C LEU A 185 5.85 -3.05 12.99
N ARG A 186 4.66 -3.45 13.38
CA ARG A 186 3.96 -3.05 14.63
C ARG A 186 3.59 -1.57 14.74
N VAL A 187 3.68 -0.80 13.66
CA VAL A 187 3.12 0.57 13.62
C VAL A 187 1.69 0.50 13.11
N PRO A 188 0.70 0.92 13.91
CA PRO A 188 -0.68 1.04 13.44
C PRO A 188 -0.79 2.05 12.31
N HIS A 189 -1.53 1.73 11.26
CA HIS A 189 -1.69 2.63 10.12
C HIS A 189 -3.03 2.43 9.41
N SER A 190 -3.47 3.47 8.72
CA SER A 190 -4.67 3.47 7.87
C SER A 190 -4.57 4.56 6.83
N LEU A 191 -4.54 4.20 5.56
CA LEU A 191 -4.70 5.15 4.48
C LEU A 191 -6.12 5.70 4.48
N GLN A 192 -6.28 7.00 4.29
CA GLN A 192 -7.59 7.64 4.36
C GLN A 192 -8.27 7.71 2.99
N HIS A 193 -9.57 7.94 3.02
CA HIS A 193 -10.41 8.09 1.84
C HIS A 193 -9.81 9.01 0.78
N GLY A 194 -10.01 8.67 -0.49
CA GLY A 194 -9.57 9.48 -1.62
C GLY A 194 -8.05 9.62 -1.80
N VAL A 195 -7.23 8.90 -1.01
CA VAL A 195 -5.76 8.87 -1.19
C VAL A 195 -5.39 7.61 -1.96
N ARG A 196 -5.01 7.77 -3.23
CA ARG A 196 -4.61 6.67 -4.12
C ARG A 196 -3.12 6.41 -4.04
N THR A 197 -2.71 5.15 -3.89
CA THR A 197 -1.30 4.78 -3.75
C THR A 197 -0.93 3.57 -4.59
N ILE A 198 0.35 3.49 -4.98
CA ILE A 198 1.01 2.24 -5.39
C ILE A 198 1.69 1.67 -4.14
N GLU A 199 1.45 0.40 -3.89
CA GLU A 199 1.99 -0.32 -2.74
C GLU A 199 2.87 -1.48 -3.18
N PHE A 200 4.02 -1.63 -2.50
CA PHE A 200 4.81 -2.85 -2.49
C PHE A 200 4.81 -3.43 -1.08
N GLN A 201 4.58 -4.73 -0.98
CA GLN A 201 4.54 -5.41 0.32
C GLN A 201 5.18 -6.80 0.28
N THR A 202 5.63 -7.25 1.45
CA THR A 202 5.96 -8.66 1.69
C THR A 202 4.75 -9.54 1.32
N PRO A 203 4.93 -10.60 0.52
CA PRO A 203 3.81 -11.42 0.01
C PRO A 203 3.30 -12.42 1.05
N VAL A 204 2.98 -11.94 2.24
CA VAL A 204 2.35 -12.74 3.30
C VAL A 204 0.98 -12.16 3.66
N TYR A 205 0.04 -13.05 3.97
CA TYR A 205 -1.26 -12.66 4.50
C TYR A 205 -1.21 -12.66 6.02
N GLU A 206 -0.87 -11.51 6.58
CA GLU A 206 -0.79 -11.30 8.02
C GLU A 206 -1.23 -9.87 8.33
N ARG A 207 -2.12 -9.71 9.30
CA ARG A 207 -2.52 -8.42 9.83
C ARG A 207 -3.25 -8.57 11.16
N LYS A 208 -3.17 -7.51 11.97
CA LYS A 208 -4.02 -7.32 13.15
C LYS A 208 -4.89 -6.09 12.94
N ILE A 209 -6.21 -6.27 12.89
CA ILE A 209 -7.17 -5.18 12.74
C ILE A 209 -7.44 -4.58 14.11
N LEU A 210 -7.13 -3.28 14.26
CA LEU A 210 -7.38 -2.55 15.49
C LEU A 210 -8.75 -1.89 15.50
N SER A 211 -9.16 -1.34 14.35
CA SER A 211 -10.50 -0.78 14.19
C SER A 211 -10.89 -0.66 12.72
N PHE A 212 -12.19 -0.58 12.46
CA PHE A 212 -12.73 -0.31 11.13
C PHE A 212 -14.13 0.30 11.22
N ALA A 213 -14.40 1.29 10.40
CA ALA A 213 -15.68 2.00 10.42
C ALA A 213 -16.82 1.27 9.68
N GLN A 214 -16.53 0.10 9.11
CA GLN A 214 -17.50 -0.76 8.42
C GLN A 214 -17.37 -2.20 8.95
N GLN A 215 -18.23 -3.09 8.47
CA GLN A 215 -18.16 -4.50 8.84
C GLN A 215 -16.85 -5.15 8.34
N VAL A 216 -16.12 -5.78 9.24
CA VAL A 216 -15.00 -6.64 8.89
C VAL A 216 -15.55 -7.96 8.35
N GLN A 217 -15.20 -8.32 7.12
CA GLN A 217 -15.73 -9.52 6.45
C GLN A 217 -14.86 -10.77 6.65
N THR A 218 -13.62 -10.61 7.14
CA THR A 218 -12.62 -11.68 7.22
C THR A 218 -12.46 -12.28 8.60
N GLN A 219 -13.01 -11.64 9.62
CA GLN A 219 -12.97 -12.07 11.01
C GLN A 219 -14.12 -11.41 11.79
N ASP A 220 -14.50 -12.01 12.92
CA ASP A 220 -15.61 -11.59 13.77
C ASP A 220 -15.18 -10.77 15.01
N HIS A 221 -13.92 -10.41 15.12
CA HIS A 221 -13.33 -9.65 16.23
C HIS A 221 -12.27 -8.66 15.72
N TRP A 222 -11.92 -7.70 16.56
CA TRP A 222 -10.75 -6.87 16.36
C TRP A 222 -9.61 -7.33 17.27
N ASP A 223 -8.37 -7.19 16.78
CA ASP A 223 -7.17 -7.71 17.43
C ASP A 223 -6.57 -6.71 18.44
N THR A 224 -7.26 -5.62 18.74
CA THR A 224 -6.73 -4.48 19.50
C THR A 224 -6.25 -4.87 20.89
N ALA A 225 -6.95 -5.76 21.60
CA ALA A 225 -6.59 -6.19 22.94
C ALA A 225 -5.20 -6.85 22.99
N GLU A 226 -4.87 -7.62 21.95
CA GLU A 226 -3.56 -8.25 21.79
C GLU A 226 -2.54 -7.25 21.26
N ALA A 227 -2.87 -6.55 20.19
CA ALA A 227 -1.97 -5.66 19.48
C ALA A 227 -1.48 -4.48 20.34
N VAL A 228 -2.33 -3.94 21.22
CA VAL A 228 -2.01 -2.77 22.06
C VAL A 228 -0.81 -3.00 22.96
N GLN A 229 -0.47 -4.23 23.29
CA GLN A 229 0.67 -4.58 24.15
C GLN A 229 2.01 -4.42 23.43
N SER A 230 2.05 -4.74 22.13
CA SER A 230 3.28 -4.82 21.32
C SER A 230 3.40 -3.69 20.28
N MET A 231 2.32 -2.97 19.97
CA MET A 231 2.33 -1.94 18.95
C MET A 231 3.28 -0.79 19.29
N LEU A 232 3.92 -0.22 18.29
CA LEU A 232 4.69 1.02 18.41
C LEU A 232 3.71 2.20 18.37
N LEU A 233 3.88 3.15 19.29
CA LEU A 233 2.95 4.29 19.39
C LEU A 233 3.32 5.43 18.43
N GLU A 234 4.62 5.60 18.17
CA GLU A 234 5.10 6.73 17.41
C GLU A 234 4.89 6.53 15.90
N ALA A 235 4.44 7.60 15.25
CA ALA A 235 4.47 7.65 13.80
C ALA A 235 5.90 7.52 13.30
N PRO A 236 6.15 6.74 12.22
CA PRO A 236 7.49 6.60 11.68
C PRO A 236 7.98 7.95 11.13
N PRO A 237 9.27 8.27 11.31
CA PRO A 237 9.84 9.45 10.68
C PRO A 237 9.79 9.32 9.15
N GLN A 238 9.62 10.44 8.48
CA GLN A 238 9.64 10.52 7.01
C GLN A 238 10.90 11.24 6.54
N PRO A 239 12.03 10.55 6.49
CA PRO A 239 13.27 11.13 6.00
C PRO A 239 13.19 11.40 4.49
N ALA A 240 13.98 12.37 4.01
CA ALA A 240 14.18 12.54 2.59
C ALA A 240 14.75 11.25 1.97
N LEU A 241 14.27 10.90 0.77
CA LEU A 241 14.72 9.68 0.10
C LEU A 241 16.22 9.80 -0.27
N PRO A 242 17.04 8.79 0.06
CA PRO A 242 18.44 8.76 -0.35
C PRO A 242 18.56 8.79 -1.88
N VAL A 243 19.35 9.72 -2.41
CA VAL A 243 19.64 9.79 -3.84
C VAL A 243 20.77 8.80 -4.15
N LEU A 244 20.49 7.80 -4.98
CA LEU A 244 21.45 6.77 -5.38
C LEU A 244 22.24 7.17 -6.63
N GLN A 245 21.57 7.89 -7.55
CA GLN A 245 22.18 8.37 -8.79
C GLN A 245 21.49 9.67 -9.21
N GLN A 246 22.31 10.62 -9.70
CA GLN A 246 21.82 11.87 -10.25
C GLN A 246 22.67 12.27 -11.45
N GLY A 247 22.02 12.73 -12.52
CA GLY A 247 22.61 13.20 -13.75
C GLY A 247 21.70 14.19 -14.46
N GLU A 248 22.08 14.64 -15.65
CA GLU A 248 21.23 15.52 -16.45
C GLU A 248 19.93 14.79 -16.84
N GLY A 249 18.81 15.27 -16.31
CA GLY A 249 17.49 14.65 -16.52
C GLY A 249 17.29 13.27 -15.87
N LEU A 250 18.24 12.77 -15.06
CA LEU A 250 18.14 11.49 -14.38
C LEU A 250 18.22 11.67 -12.86
N ARG A 251 17.29 11.04 -12.15
CA ARG A 251 17.32 10.91 -10.69
C ARG A 251 16.84 9.52 -10.28
N VAL A 252 17.64 8.84 -9.48
CA VAL A 252 17.29 7.54 -8.85
C VAL A 252 17.34 7.72 -7.35
N GLU A 253 16.25 7.42 -6.69
CA GLU A 253 16.09 7.52 -5.24
C GLU A 253 15.73 6.16 -4.67
N ARG A 254 16.22 5.86 -3.46
CA ARG A 254 15.81 4.69 -2.71
C ARG A 254 14.52 5.02 -1.95
N VAL A 255 13.43 4.33 -2.29
CA VAL A 255 12.13 4.45 -1.61
C VAL A 255 12.18 3.69 -0.29
N VAL A 256 12.54 2.41 -0.32
CA VAL A 256 12.81 1.57 0.86
C VAL A 256 13.92 0.56 0.59
N ASP A 257 14.52 0.06 1.66
CA ASP A 257 15.49 -1.05 1.65
C ASP A 257 15.15 -1.99 2.83
N PHE A 258 14.19 -2.87 2.59
CA PHE A 258 13.76 -3.87 3.56
C PHE A 258 14.62 -5.15 3.46
N PRO A 259 14.64 -5.99 4.49
CA PRO A 259 15.38 -7.26 4.44
C PRO A 259 14.95 -8.21 3.33
N ASP A 260 13.71 -8.09 2.85
CA ASP A 260 13.08 -8.98 1.86
C ASP A 260 12.96 -8.33 0.47
N PHE A 261 12.91 -7.00 0.36
CA PHE A 261 12.91 -6.30 -0.93
C PHE A 261 13.40 -4.85 -0.84
N GLU A 262 13.86 -4.31 -1.98
CA GLU A 262 14.18 -2.88 -2.17
C GLU A 262 13.23 -2.29 -3.21
N VAL A 263 12.82 -1.03 -3.00
CA VAL A 263 12.12 -0.23 -4.02
C VAL A 263 12.90 1.05 -4.30
N ARG A 264 13.05 1.37 -5.59
CA ARG A 264 13.64 2.61 -6.07
C ARG A 264 12.65 3.40 -6.91
N ARG A 265 12.72 4.72 -6.81
CA ARG A 265 12.05 5.64 -7.71
C ARG A 265 13.05 6.16 -8.75
N ILE A 266 12.70 6.01 -10.03
CA ILE A 266 13.50 6.47 -11.17
C ILE A 266 12.72 7.57 -11.85
N THR A 267 13.33 8.73 -11.99
CA THR A 267 12.76 9.87 -12.74
C THR A 267 13.65 10.19 -13.93
N LEU A 268 13.06 10.18 -15.14
CA LEU A 268 13.73 10.57 -16.38
C LEU A 268 13.03 11.78 -17.00
N GLN A 269 13.81 12.78 -17.41
CA GLN A 269 13.32 13.99 -18.05
C GLN A 269 14.01 14.22 -19.41
N GLY A 270 13.28 14.75 -20.37
CA GLY A 270 13.81 15.05 -21.68
C GLY A 270 14.29 13.79 -22.42
N VAL A 271 15.55 13.78 -22.81
CA VAL A 271 16.21 12.67 -23.55
C VAL A 271 17.03 11.76 -22.64
N ALA A 272 16.90 11.92 -21.33
CA ALA A 272 17.64 11.08 -20.38
C ALA A 272 17.28 9.60 -20.53
N ARG A 273 18.29 8.77 -20.34
CA ARG A 273 18.20 7.31 -20.43
C ARG A 273 18.87 6.68 -19.23
N LEU A 274 18.43 5.48 -18.89
CA LEU A 274 19.05 4.69 -17.83
C LEU A 274 19.21 3.23 -18.31
N ASP A 275 20.45 2.76 -18.35
CA ASP A 275 20.75 1.34 -18.48
C ASP A 275 20.43 0.67 -17.15
N LEU A 276 19.59 -0.35 -17.19
CA LEU A 276 19.13 -1.06 -16.02
C LEU A 276 19.22 -2.57 -16.21
N GLU A 277 19.66 -3.26 -15.14
CA GLU A 277 19.75 -4.71 -15.09
C GLU A 277 18.98 -5.27 -13.90
N ALA A 278 18.21 -6.34 -14.12
CA ALA A 278 17.50 -7.05 -13.06
C ALA A 278 18.44 -7.83 -12.12
N GLY A 279 19.71 -8.05 -12.54
CA GLY A 279 20.71 -8.73 -11.73
C GLY A 279 20.41 -10.21 -11.51
N GLN A 280 20.62 -10.70 -10.28
CA GLN A 280 20.47 -12.12 -9.93
C GLN A 280 19.03 -12.54 -9.61
N HIS A 281 18.11 -11.59 -9.52
CA HIS A 281 16.70 -11.80 -9.20
C HIS A 281 15.82 -11.23 -10.31
N TYR A 282 14.51 -11.51 -10.23
CA TYR A 282 13.55 -10.77 -11.02
C TYR A 282 13.46 -9.32 -10.54
N ALA A 283 12.85 -8.45 -11.35
CA ALA A 283 12.42 -7.15 -10.90
C ALA A 283 10.99 -6.86 -11.32
N LEU A 284 10.29 -6.07 -10.52
CA LEU A 284 9.00 -5.49 -10.89
C LEU A 284 9.24 -4.03 -11.27
N LEU A 285 8.70 -3.62 -12.41
CA LEU A 285 8.76 -2.24 -12.88
C LEU A 285 7.33 -1.72 -13.07
N MET A 286 7.01 -0.59 -12.44
CA MET A 286 5.72 0.10 -12.51
C MET A 286 5.89 1.48 -13.07
N VAL A 287 5.10 1.84 -14.10
CA VAL A 287 5.02 3.22 -14.60
C VAL A 287 4.08 4.02 -13.72
N VAL A 288 4.59 5.05 -13.04
CA VAL A 288 3.80 5.95 -12.18
C VAL A 288 3.24 7.12 -12.96
N ALA A 289 4.09 7.74 -13.78
CA ALA A 289 3.71 8.89 -14.60
C ALA A 289 4.51 8.92 -15.90
N GLY A 290 3.97 9.56 -16.93
CA GLY A 290 4.58 9.63 -18.25
C GLY A 290 4.36 8.35 -19.08
N SER A 291 5.27 8.11 -20.01
CA SER A 291 5.23 6.93 -20.89
C SER A 291 6.65 6.38 -21.07
N LEU A 292 6.82 5.10 -20.73
CA LEU A 292 8.08 4.37 -20.87
C LEU A 292 8.19 3.73 -22.26
N ARG A 293 9.33 3.87 -22.92
CA ARG A 293 9.70 3.05 -24.06
C ARG A 293 10.65 1.94 -23.60
N LEU A 294 10.30 0.70 -23.92
CA LEU A 294 11.09 -0.47 -23.56
C LEU A 294 10.98 -1.56 -24.63
N GLY A 295 12.10 -1.97 -25.21
CA GLY A 295 12.12 -3.05 -26.22
C GLY A 295 11.22 -2.80 -27.44
N GLY A 296 11.01 -1.54 -27.84
CA GLY A 296 10.15 -1.13 -28.96
C GLY A 296 8.68 -0.96 -28.61
N ALA A 297 8.23 -1.36 -27.40
CA ALA A 297 6.88 -1.12 -26.89
C ALA A 297 6.83 0.16 -26.03
N ALA A 298 5.62 0.75 -25.93
CA ALA A 298 5.38 1.90 -25.06
C ALA A 298 4.40 1.49 -23.94
N PHE A 299 4.76 1.84 -22.68
CA PHE A 299 3.97 1.56 -21.49
C PHE A 299 3.57 2.87 -20.81
N ARG A 300 2.33 2.94 -20.36
CA ARG A 300 1.74 4.14 -19.75
C ARG A 300 1.65 3.99 -18.23
N ALA A 301 1.26 5.07 -17.56
CA ALA A 301 0.96 5.06 -16.13
C ALA A 301 0.04 3.88 -15.76
N GLU A 302 0.34 3.26 -14.64
CA GLU A 302 -0.32 2.08 -14.08
C GLU A 302 -0.12 0.78 -14.89
N GLN A 303 0.76 0.74 -15.88
CA GLN A 303 1.22 -0.52 -16.47
C GLN A 303 2.47 -1.02 -15.74
N ALA A 304 2.50 -2.31 -15.47
CA ALA A 304 3.59 -2.96 -14.75
C ALA A 304 4.17 -4.14 -15.53
N MET A 305 5.43 -4.45 -15.25
CA MET A 305 6.18 -5.52 -15.93
C MET A 305 6.96 -6.33 -14.92
N LEU A 306 7.01 -7.64 -15.15
CA LEU A 306 7.97 -8.54 -14.55
C LEU A 306 9.19 -8.65 -15.48
N LEU A 307 10.35 -8.32 -14.97
CA LEU A 307 11.63 -8.41 -15.66
C LEU A 307 12.38 -9.63 -15.12
N PRO A 308 12.67 -10.64 -15.95
CA PRO A 308 13.33 -11.87 -15.51
C PRO A 308 14.75 -11.61 -15.02
N ARG A 309 15.30 -12.56 -14.27
CA ARG A 309 16.73 -12.59 -13.90
C ARG A 309 17.63 -12.34 -15.11
N GLY A 310 18.65 -11.53 -14.93
CA GLY A 310 19.62 -11.20 -15.96
C GLY A 310 19.07 -10.34 -17.11
N TRP A 311 17.81 -9.88 -16.99
CA TRP A 311 17.30 -8.93 -17.97
C TRP A 311 18.13 -7.64 -17.90
N ALA A 312 18.53 -7.15 -19.07
CA ALA A 312 19.18 -5.86 -19.23
C ALA A 312 18.50 -5.08 -20.35
N GLY A 313 18.39 -3.76 -20.18
CA GLY A 313 17.80 -2.89 -21.18
C GLY A 313 17.88 -1.43 -20.82
N VAL A 314 17.49 -0.58 -21.77
CA VAL A 314 17.51 0.87 -21.64
C VAL A 314 16.10 1.35 -21.35
N LEU A 315 15.94 2.11 -20.26
CA LEU A 315 14.73 2.85 -19.95
C LEU A 315 14.82 4.24 -20.56
N GLU A 316 13.82 4.64 -21.32
CA GLU A 316 13.74 5.99 -21.90
C GLU A 316 12.29 6.49 -21.91
N SER A 317 12.11 7.80 -21.82
CA SER A 317 10.79 8.39 -21.99
C SER A 317 10.36 8.26 -23.46
N ALA A 318 9.11 7.84 -23.66
CA ALA A 318 8.49 7.89 -24.99
C ALA A 318 8.01 9.32 -25.35
N GLN A 319 7.97 10.23 -24.38
CA GLN A 319 7.51 11.61 -24.52
C GLN A 319 8.43 12.56 -23.76
N ALA A 320 9.36 13.19 -24.44
CA ALA A 320 10.37 14.07 -23.81
C ALA A 320 9.79 15.28 -23.06
N ALA A 321 8.56 15.71 -23.39
CA ALA A 321 7.92 16.88 -22.76
C ALA A 321 7.38 16.62 -21.34
N GLN A 322 7.23 15.35 -20.95
CA GLN A 322 6.72 14.97 -19.62
C GLN A 322 7.74 14.11 -18.90
N PRO A 323 7.93 14.32 -17.58
CA PRO A 323 8.76 13.43 -16.78
C PRO A 323 8.18 12.00 -16.82
N LEU A 324 9.07 11.04 -16.99
CA LEU A 324 8.76 9.63 -16.77
C LEU A 324 9.15 9.27 -15.34
N VAL A 325 8.20 8.80 -14.56
CA VAL A 325 8.42 8.34 -13.19
C VAL A 325 8.11 6.85 -13.12
N LEU A 326 9.08 6.08 -12.62
CA LEU A 326 8.99 4.63 -12.49
C LEU A 326 9.27 4.21 -11.05
N LEU A 327 8.64 3.09 -10.63
CA LEU A 327 9.04 2.35 -9.44
C LEU A 327 9.65 1.02 -9.85
N TRP A 328 10.82 0.74 -9.30
CA TRP A 328 11.60 -0.47 -9.55
C TRP A 328 11.74 -1.23 -8.25
N ALA A 329 11.25 -2.45 -8.18
CA ALA A 329 11.35 -3.30 -7.00
C ALA A 329 12.14 -4.57 -7.31
N VAL A 330 13.03 -4.95 -6.39
CA VAL A 330 13.81 -6.20 -6.45
C VAL A 330 13.71 -6.94 -5.12
N PRO A 331 13.56 -8.27 -5.11
CA PRO A 331 13.69 -9.05 -3.89
C PRO A 331 15.13 -9.02 -3.38
N ARG A 332 15.32 -9.26 -2.08
CA ARG A 332 16.61 -9.29 -1.39
C ARG A 332 17.08 -10.71 -1.02
N ARG A 333 16.28 -11.74 -1.31
CA ARG A 333 16.57 -13.15 -1.00
C ARG A 333 16.67 -13.98 -2.25
#